data_4b3ce8bb802f2b7730a98ec9f089a4f1
#
_entry.id   4b3ce8bb802f2b7730a98ec9f089a4f1
#
_cell.length_a   1.000
_cell.length_b   1.000
_cell.length_c   1.000
_cell.angle_alpha   90.00
_cell.angle_beta   90.00
_cell.angle_gamma   90.00
#
_symmetry.space_group_name_H-M   'P 1'
#
loop_
_entity.id
_entity.type
_entity.pdbx_description
1 polymer ?
#
loop_
_entity_poly.entity_id
_entity_poly.type
_entity_poly.pdbx_seq_one_letter_code
_entity_poly.pdbx_strand_id
1 'polypeptide(L)'
;KQLEEVVYFVSYIVTDPKESGLAYKQILSEREFRENQAIYGSTGFTAQTGAEAVLRLLQDVDLESEYQEVQDALEKAQGEKRKKLIKRLDTINAFRNSENLPEWMILTNIPVIPPDLRPMLQLDGGRFATSDLNDLYRRVITRNNRLRKLLDLGTPNIIVQNEKRMLQESVDALIDNGRRSKPITGAGGRALKSLSHSLKGKQGRFRQ
;
A
#
# COMPACT_ATOMS: atom_id res chain seq x y z
N LYS A 1 10.63 -2.66 4.74
CA LYS A 1 11.18 -3.61 3.76
C LYS A 1 10.27 -4.82 3.60
N GLN A 2 10.06 -5.65 4.64
CA GLN A 2 9.22 -6.87 4.57
C GLN A 2 7.78 -6.59 4.10
N LEU A 3 7.12 -5.60 4.68
CA LEU A 3 5.78 -5.19 4.26
C LEU A 3 5.74 -4.73 2.79
N GLU A 4 6.76 -4.02 2.36
CA GLU A 4 6.92 -3.57 0.98
C GLU A 4 7.02 -4.76 0.02
N GLU A 5 7.79 -5.80 0.38
CA GLU A 5 7.91 -7.03 -0.42
C GLU A 5 6.55 -7.73 -0.58
N VAL A 6 5.72 -7.76 0.46
CA VAL A 6 4.35 -8.31 0.38
C VAL A 6 3.45 -7.44 -0.50
N VAL A 7 3.44 -6.12 -0.29
CA VAL A 7 2.58 -5.19 -1.04
C VAL A 7 2.90 -5.18 -2.54
N TYR A 8 4.18 -5.34 -2.91
CA TYR A 8 4.62 -5.37 -4.31
C TYR A 8 4.68 -6.79 -4.93
N PHE A 9 4.04 -7.78 -4.30
CA PHE A 9 3.92 -9.14 -4.84
C PHE A 9 5.26 -9.87 -5.00
N VAL A 10 6.25 -9.57 -4.14
CA VAL A 10 7.55 -10.26 -4.09
C VAL A 10 7.52 -11.43 -3.12
N SER A 11 6.79 -11.28 -2.01
CA SER A 11 6.68 -12.27 -0.94
C SER A 11 5.22 -12.50 -0.56
N TYR A 12 4.94 -13.66 0.03
CA TYR A 12 3.64 -14.01 0.60
C TYR A 12 3.68 -13.84 2.12
N ILE A 13 2.53 -13.60 2.74
CA ILE A 13 2.38 -13.56 4.19
C ILE A 13 1.30 -14.55 4.60
N VAL A 14 1.58 -15.35 5.64
CA VAL A 14 0.62 -16.33 6.18
C VAL A 14 -0.47 -15.59 6.94
N THR A 15 -1.70 -15.67 6.44
CA THR A 15 -2.88 -15.08 7.05
C THR A 15 -3.68 -16.08 7.88
N ASP A 16 -3.55 -17.38 7.59
CA ASP A 16 -4.14 -18.46 8.37
C ASP A 16 -3.23 -19.70 8.27
N PRO A 17 -2.51 -20.04 9.34
CA PRO A 17 -1.58 -21.18 9.33
C PRO A 17 -2.27 -22.54 9.36
N LYS A 18 -3.54 -22.64 9.83
CA LYS A 18 -4.23 -23.91 10.05
C LYS A 18 -3.34 -24.97 10.71
N GLU A 19 -3.26 -26.18 10.15
CA GLU A 19 -2.46 -27.30 10.68
C GLU A 19 -1.07 -27.42 10.05
N SER A 20 -0.60 -26.42 9.29
CA SER A 20 0.65 -26.51 8.52
C SER A 20 1.93 -26.33 9.36
N GLY A 21 1.82 -25.96 10.64
CA GLY A 21 3.00 -25.65 11.47
C GLY A 21 3.70 -24.34 11.11
N LEU A 22 3.20 -23.58 10.14
CA LEU A 22 3.67 -22.23 9.82
C LEU A 22 3.22 -21.25 10.91
N ALA A 23 3.99 -20.19 11.12
CA ALA A 23 3.58 -19.14 12.05
C ALA A 23 2.63 -18.12 11.38
N TYR A 24 1.63 -17.66 12.12
CA TYR A 24 0.81 -16.52 11.72
C TYR A 24 1.68 -15.28 11.46
N LYS A 25 1.43 -14.57 10.37
CA LYS A 25 2.24 -13.43 9.86
C LYS A 25 3.65 -13.83 9.39
N GLN A 26 3.96 -15.11 9.22
CA GLN A 26 5.23 -15.54 8.63
C GLN A 26 5.30 -15.09 7.18
N ILE A 27 6.47 -14.55 6.79
CA ILE A 27 6.73 -14.16 5.41
C ILE A 27 7.42 -15.32 4.70
N LEU A 28 6.90 -15.65 3.53
CA LEU A 28 7.39 -16.70 2.65
C LEU A 28 7.84 -16.10 1.32
N SER A 29 8.98 -16.51 0.84
CA SER A 29 9.35 -16.28 -0.57
C SER A 29 8.44 -17.11 -1.49
N GLU A 30 8.40 -16.78 -2.77
CA GLU A 30 7.62 -17.56 -3.74
C GLU A 30 8.03 -19.03 -3.76
N ARG A 31 9.30 -19.32 -3.59
CA ARG A 31 9.83 -20.68 -3.51
C ARG A 31 9.29 -21.42 -2.29
N GLU A 32 9.44 -20.85 -1.10
CA GLU A 32 8.93 -21.43 0.16
C GLU A 32 7.40 -21.60 0.12
N PHE A 33 6.68 -20.65 -0.48
CA PHE A 33 5.23 -20.78 -0.66
C PHE A 33 4.87 -22.01 -1.50
N ARG A 34 5.56 -22.23 -2.63
CA ARG A 34 5.34 -23.40 -3.49
C ARG A 34 5.72 -24.72 -2.82
N GLU A 35 6.85 -24.73 -2.10
CA GLU A 35 7.31 -25.90 -1.33
C GLU A 35 6.27 -26.28 -0.26
N ASN A 36 5.78 -25.31 0.52
CA ASN A 36 4.75 -25.55 1.53
C ASN A 36 3.41 -25.96 0.91
N GLN A 37 3.05 -25.37 -0.23
CA GLN A 37 1.83 -25.74 -0.96
C GLN A 37 1.90 -27.19 -1.49
N ALA A 38 3.08 -27.65 -1.89
CA ALA A 38 3.29 -29.05 -2.29
C ALA A 38 3.18 -30.02 -1.11
N ILE A 39 3.62 -29.61 0.09
CA ILE A 39 3.59 -30.43 1.31
C ILE A 39 2.16 -30.49 1.90
N TYR A 40 1.53 -29.32 2.10
CA TYR A 40 0.27 -29.20 2.84
C TYR A 40 -0.98 -29.08 1.95
N GLY A 41 -0.80 -29.04 0.63
CA GLY A 41 -1.87 -28.82 -0.33
C GLY A 41 -2.36 -27.37 -0.35
N SER A 42 -3.29 -27.07 -1.23
CA SER A 42 -3.87 -25.73 -1.42
C SER A 42 -4.77 -25.26 -0.26
N THR A 43 -5.22 -26.20 0.58
CA THR A 43 -6.14 -25.94 1.71
C THR A 43 -5.47 -26.02 3.08
N GLY A 44 -4.22 -26.50 3.16
CA GLY A 44 -3.51 -26.75 4.42
C GLY A 44 -3.06 -25.48 5.15
N PHE A 45 -2.98 -24.36 4.45
CA PHE A 45 -2.73 -23.02 5.01
C PHE A 45 -3.24 -21.96 4.03
N THR A 46 -3.35 -20.72 4.50
CA THR A 46 -3.63 -19.56 3.65
C THR A 46 -2.52 -18.56 3.73
N ALA A 47 -1.89 -18.26 2.60
CA ALA A 47 -0.92 -17.18 2.49
C ALA A 47 -1.29 -16.30 1.29
N GLN A 48 -1.21 -15.00 1.47
CA GLN A 48 -1.64 -14.00 0.51
C GLN A 48 -0.51 -13.02 0.24
N THR A 49 -0.68 -12.23 -0.82
CA THR A 49 0.27 -11.18 -1.23
C THR A 49 -0.49 -9.94 -1.69
N GLY A 50 0.20 -8.81 -1.78
CA GLY A 50 -0.41 -7.54 -2.14
C GLY A 50 -1.08 -6.81 -0.97
N ALA A 51 -1.68 -5.66 -1.27
CA ALA A 51 -2.39 -4.86 -0.27
C ALA A 51 -3.59 -5.59 0.35
N GLU A 52 -4.20 -6.53 -0.39
CA GLU A 52 -5.31 -7.37 0.10
C GLU A 52 -4.89 -8.24 1.28
N ALA A 53 -3.66 -8.77 1.27
CA ALA A 53 -3.10 -9.52 2.39
C ALA A 53 -2.95 -8.65 3.66
N VAL A 54 -2.48 -7.43 3.49
CA VAL A 54 -2.34 -6.46 4.59
C VAL A 54 -3.70 -6.05 5.12
N LEU A 55 -4.68 -5.81 4.24
CA LEU A 55 -6.06 -5.49 4.61
C LEU A 55 -6.64 -6.61 5.51
N ARG A 56 -6.49 -7.87 5.11
CA ARG A 56 -6.97 -9.01 5.89
C ARG A 56 -6.34 -9.05 7.29
N LEU A 57 -5.03 -8.86 7.37
CA LEU A 57 -4.33 -8.83 8.65
C LEU A 57 -4.75 -7.66 9.55
N LEU A 58 -5.10 -6.51 8.96
CA LEU A 58 -5.58 -5.35 9.72
C LEU A 58 -7.01 -5.55 10.22
N GLN A 59 -7.87 -6.25 9.48
CA GLN A 59 -9.22 -6.63 9.90
C GLN A 59 -9.21 -7.59 11.09
N ASP A 60 -8.18 -8.44 11.18
CA ASP A 60 -8.04 -9.41 12.26
C ASP A 60 -7.40 -8.80 13.54
N VAL A 61 -7.07 -7.51 13.55
CA VAL A 61 -6.47 -6.82 14.72
C VAL A 61 -7.54 -6.52 15.77
N ASP A 62 -7.41 -7.12 16.94
CA ASP A 62 -8.11 -6.71 18.14
C ASP A 62 -7.26 -5.69 18.92
N LEU A 63 -7.68 -4.43 18.90
CA LEU A 63 -6.96 -3.32 19.52
C LEU A 63 -6.86 -3.46 21.05
N GLU A 64 -7.85 -4.06 21.72
CA GLU A 64 -7.83 -4.25 23.16
C GLU A 64 -6.81 -5.33 23.55
N SER A 65 -6.82 -6.46 22.88
CA SER A 65 -5.86 -7.54 23.10
C SER A 65 -4.42 -7.07 22.82
N GLU A 66 -4.20 -6.39 21.68
CA GLU A 66 -2.89 -5.83 21.32
C GLU A 66 -2.40 -4.79 22.36
N TYR A 67 -3.29 -3.99 22.91
CA TYR A 67 -2.97 -3.02 23.95
C TYR A 67 -2.45 -3.72 25.21
N GLN A 68 -3.17 -4.74 25.71
CA GLN A 68 -2.80 -5.50 26.90
C GLN A 68 -1.47 -6.19 26.71
N GLU A 69 -1.28 -6.90 25.59
CA GLU A 69 -0.01 -7.58 25.28
C GLU A 69 1.19 -6.64 25.25
N VAL A 70 1.03 -5.45 24.65
CA VAL A 70 2.12 -4.46 24.56
C VAL A 70 2.37 -3.85 25.94
N GLN A 71 1.36 -3.63 26.75
CA GLN A 71 1.48 -3.11 28.12
C GLN A 71 2.25 -4.09 29.01
N ASP A 72 1.89 -5.38 29.00
CA ASP A 72 2.57 -6.44 29.75
C ASP A 72 4.04 -6.60 29.30
N ALA A 73 4.27 -6.48 27.97
CA ALA A 73 5.62 -6.54 27.44
C ALA A 73 6.46 -5.32 27.84
N LEU A 74 5.83 -4.15 27.99
CA LEU A 74 6.48 -2.90 28.36
C LEU A 74 7.03 -2.92 29.80
N GLU A 75 6.33 -3.58 30.72
CA GLU A 75 6.77 -3.74 32.11
C GLU A 75 8.09 -4.50 32.23
N LYS A 76 8.30 -5.48 31.34
CA LYS A 76 9.49 -6.35 31.31
C LYS A 76 10.61 -5.82 30.42
N ALA A 77 10.33 -4.79 29.60
CA ALA A 77 11.27 -4.32 28.58
C ALA A 77 12.14 -3.16 29.06
N GLN A 78 13.41 -3.16 28.62
CA GLN A 78 14.38 -2.09 28.87
C GLN A 78 15.05 -1.60 27.58
N GLY A 79 15.69 -0.44 27.64
CA GLY A 79 16.50 0.12 26.55
C GLY A 79 15.72 0.36 25.25
N GLU A 80 16.30 -0.02 24.12
CA GLU A 80 15.73 0.17 22.78
C GLU A 80 14.42 -0.61 22.55
N LYS A 81 14.28 -1.79 23.19
CA LYS A 81 13.04 -2.58 23.11
C LYS A 81 11.87 -1.79 23.73
N ARG A 82 12.11 -1.18 24.89
CA ARG A 82 11.12 -0.35 25.57
C ARG A 82 10.67 0.83 24.70
N LYS A 83 11.62 1.54 24.06
CA LYS A 83 11.29 2.67 23.15
C LYS A 83 10.43 2.25 21.97
N LYS A 84 10.68 1.07 21.39
CA LYS A 84 9.87 0.52 20.29
C LYS A 84 8.45 0.17 20.76
N LEU A 85 8.33 -0.44 21.94
CA LEU A 85 7.03 -0.77 22.53
C LEU A 85 6.21 0.48 22.87
N ILE A 86 6.82 1.54 23.38
CA ILE A 86 6.13 2.82 23.65
C ILE A 86 5.55 3.36 22.33
N LYS A 87 6.34 3.43 21.26
CA LYS A 87 5.84 3.90 19.95
C LYS A 87 4.69 3.05 19.42
N ARG A 88 4.74 1.72 19.63
CA ARG A 88 3.65 0.82 19.26
C ARG A 88 2.41 1.10 20.09
N LEU A 89 2.57 1.26 21.41
CA LEU A 89 1.49 1.59 22.34
C LEU A 89 0.82 2.92 21.96
N ASP A 90 1.59 3.95 21.65
CA ASP A 90 1.08 5.25 21.20
C ASP A 90 0.22 5.10 19.93
N THR A 91 0.65 4.26 18.98
CA THR A 91 -0.10 3.99 17.77
C THR A 91 -1.42 3.26 18.07
N ILE A 92 -1.39 2.23 18.92
CA ILE A 92 -2.59 1.48 19.34
C ILE A 92 -3.57 2.43 20.04
N ASN A 93 -3.08 3.26 20.98
CA ASN A 93 -3.90 4.23 21.68
C ASN A 93 -4.53 5.27 20.74
N ALA A 94 -3.80 5.70 19.71
CA ALA A 94 -4.34 6.62 18.71
C ALA A 94 -5.55 6.00 17.98
N PHE A 95 -5.51 4.72 17.64
CA PHE A 95 -6.66 4.01 17.06
C PHE A 95 -7.78 3.80 18.06
N ARG A 96 -7.49 3.36 19.29
CA ARG A 96 -8.50 3.13 20.34
C ARG A 96 -9.26 4.39 20.72
N ASN A 97 -8.57 5.54 20.76
CA ASN A 97 -9.15 6.84 21.14
C ASN A 97 -9.79 7.58 19.96
N SER A 98 -9.76 7.02 18.77
CA SER A 98 -10.39 7.56 17.58
C SER A 98 -11.44 6.60 17.06
N GLU A 99 -12.34 7.09 16.20
CA GLU A 99 -13.31 6.25 15.49
C GLU A 99 -12.72 5.57 14.25
N ASN A 100 -11.40 5.67 14.06
CA ASN A 100 -10.74 5.11 12.87
C ASN A 100 -10.41 3.63 13.04
N LEU A 101 -10.73 2.83 12.03
CA LEU A 101 -10.41 1.42 11.99
C LEU A 101 -9.02 1.19 11.35
N PRO A 102 -8.21 0.22 11.86
CA PRO A 102 -6.90 -0.07 11.30
C PRO A 102 -6.92 -0.41 9.81
N GLU A 103 -7.95 -1.11 9.33
CA GLU A 103 -8.12 -1.48 7.93
C GLU A 103 -8.29 -0.29 6.98
N TRP A 104 -8.70 0.88 7.47
CA TRP A 104 -8.80 2.10 6.65
C TRP A 104 -7.45 2.66 6.18
N MET A 105 -6.33 2.13 6.70
CA MET A 105 -5.01 2.41 6.14
C MET A 105 -4.84 1.85 4.72
N ILE A 106 -5.67 0.89 4.31
CA ILE A 106 -5.71 0.38 2.95
C ILE A 106 -6.83 1.07 2.18
N LEU A 107 -6.46 1.84 1.18
CA LEU A 107 -7.42 2.60 0.38
C LEU A 107 -8.11 1.70 -0.63
N THR A 108 -9.43 1.61 -0.56
CA THR A 108 -10.28 0.95 -1.58
C THR A 108 -10.74 1.95 -2.65
N ASN A 109 -10.86 3.21 -2.29
CA ASN A 109 -11.23 4.30 -3.18
C ASN A 109 -10.17 5.40 -3.12
N ILE A 110 -9.73 5.86 -4.29
CA ILE A 110 -8.77 6.96 -4.40
C ILE A 110 -9.52 8.28 -4.53
N PRO A 111 -9.34 9.24 -3.62
CA PRO A 111 -9.96 10.55 -3.74
C PRO A 111 -9.39 11.32 -4.94
N VAL A 112 -10.26 11.96 -5.70
CA VAL A 112 -9.88 12.79 -6.86
C VAL A 112 -10.12 14.24 -6.49
N ILE A 113 -9.05 15.05 -6.54
CA ILE A 113 -9.18 16.48 -6.27
C ILE A 113 -9.96 17.18 -7.39
N PRO A 114 -10.69 18.27 -7.08
CA PRO A 114 -11.48 19.03 -8.07
C PRO A 114 -10.63 19.51 -9.25
N PRO A 115 -11.25 19.66 -10.46
CA PRO A 115 -10.54 20.11 -11.67
C PRO A 115 -9.84 21.45 -11.52
N ASP A 116 -10.42 22.39 -10.78
CA ASP A 116 -9.82 23.72 -10.53
C ASP A 116 -8.46 23.65 -9.82
N LEU A 117 -8.25 22.60 -9.03
CA LEU A 117 -6.97 22.36 -8.34
C LEU A 117 -5.91 21.64 -9.21
N ARG A 118 -6.31 21.18 -10.40
CA ARG A 118 -5.44 20.53 -11.40
C ARG A 118 -5.76 21.02 -12.81
N PRO A 119 -5.61 22.32 -13.07
CA PRO A 119 -6.12 22.93 -14.30
C PRO A 119 -5.42 22.40 -15.56
N MET A 120 -6.16 22.46 -16.66
CA MET A 120 -5.65 22.28 -18.01
C MET A 120 -5.91 23.59 -18.77
N LEU A 121 -4.85 24.20 -19.26
CA LEU A 121 -4.90 25.50 -19.96
C LEU A 121 -4.55 25.31 -21.43
N GLN A 122 -5.35 25.88 -22.30
CA GLN A 122 -5.04 25.97 -23.73
C GLN A 122 -4.07 27.13 -23.97
N LEU A 123 -2.93 26.82 -24.58
CA LEU A 123 -1.93 27.81 -25.01
C LEU A 123 -2.13 28.18 -26.47
N ASP A 124 -1.55 29.31 -26.87
CA ASP A 124 -1.50 29.73 -28.26
C ASP A 124 -0.90 28.63 -29.16
N GLY A 125 -1.51 28.44 -30.35
CA GLY A 125 -1.10 27.39 -31.27
C GLY A 125 -1.69 26.00 -30.99
N GLY A 126 -2.77 25.90 -30.20
CA GLY A 126 -3.51 24.66 -29.96
C GLY A 126 -2.82 23.67 -29.01
N ARG A 127 -1.75 24.07 -28.33
CA ARG A 127 -1.07 23.29 -27.30
C ARG A 127 -1.78 23.42 -25.95
N PHE A 128 -1.71 22.36 -25.14
CA PHE A 128 -2.27 22.36 -23.79
C PHE A 128 -1.15 22.27 -22.76
N ALA A 129 -1.21 23.14 -21.74
CA ALA A 129 -0.46 22.99 -20.51
C ALA A 129 -1.37 22.35 -19.46
N THR A 130 -0.93 21.27 -18.85
CA THR A 130 -1.71 20.55 -17.86
C THR A 130 -0.91 20.33 -16.58
N SER A 131 -1.62 20.25 -15.45
CA SER A 131 -1.01 19.85 -14.20
C SER A 131 -0.45 18.42 -14.29
N ASP A 132 0.73 18.18 -13.66
CA ASP A 132 1.33 16.85 -13.56
C ASP A 132 0.38 15.83 -12.89
N LEU A 133 -0.52 16.29 -12.00
CA LEU A 133 -1.52 15.46 -11.34
C LEU A 133 -2.49 14.80 -12.33
N ASN A 134 -2.84 15.47 -13.42
CA ASN A 134 -3.72 14.89 -14.44
C ASN A 134 -3.07 13.67 -15.11
N ASP A 135 -1.76 13.71 -15.36
CA ASP A 135 -1.05 12.54 -15.91
C ASP A 135 -0.97 11.40 -14.90
N LEU A 136 -0.72 11.70 -13.62
CA LEU A 136 -0.68 10.72 -12.55
C LEU A 136 -2.05 10.04 -12.34
N TYR A 137 -3.15 10.79 -12.30
CA TYR A 137 -4.52 10.24 -12.25
C TYR A 137 -4.84 9.39 -13.48
N ARG A 138 -4.48 9.87 -14.68
CA ARG A 138 -4.70 9.12 -15.92
C ARG A 138 -4.00 7.76 -15.88
N ARG A 139 -2.78 7.68 -15.32
CA ARG A 139 -2.05 6.41 -15.16
C ARG A 139 -2.77 5.45 -14.23
N VAL A 140 -3.28 5.93 -13.10
CA VAL A 140 -4.07 5.10 -12.16
C VAL A 140 -5.33 4.57 -12.86
N ILE A 141 -6.10 5.43 -13.51
CA ILE A 141 -7.34 5.05 -14.20
C ILE A 141 -7.06 4.02 -15.31
N THR A 142 -6.02 4.26 -16.11
CA THR A 142 -5.66 3.34 -17.21
C THR A 142 -5.27 1.96 -16.68
N ARG A 143 -4.46 1.89 -15.60
CA ARG A 143 -4.06 0.63 -14.97
C ARG A 143 -5.25 -0.08 -14.34
N ASN A 144 -6.12 0.65 -13.64
CA ASN A 144 -7.32 0.10 -13.04
C ASN A 144 -8.28 -0.50 -14.09
N ASN A 145 -8.51 0.22 -15.18
CA ASN A 145 -9.35 -0.28 -16.28
C ASN A 145 -8.75 -1.51 -16.97
N ARG A 146 -7.42 -1.54 -17.11
CA ARG A 146 -6.73 -2.71 -17.65
C ARG A 146 -6.85 -3.91 -16.73
N LEU A 147 -6.63 -3.71 -15.42
CA LEU A 147 -6.80 -4.76 -14.42
C LEU A 147 -8.21 -5.35 -14.46
N ARG A 148 -9.25 -4.50 -14.49
CA ARG A 148 -10.64 -4.94 -14.60
C ARG A 148 -10.85 -5.85 -15.81
N LYS A 149 -10.37 -5.42 -16.99
CA LYS A 149 -10.46 -6.26 -18.21
C LYS A 149 -9.73 -7.59 -18.07
N LEU A 150 -8.57 -7.63 -17.45
CA LEU A 150 -7.83 -8.87 -17.22
C LEU A 150 -8.56 -9.83 -16.29
N LEU A 151 -9.23 -9.29 -15.26
CA LEU A 151 -10.07 -10.09 -14.34
C LEU A 151 -11.31 -10.63 -15.06
N ASP A 152 -12.00 -9.82 -15.85
CA ASP A 152 -13.18 -10.20 -16.63
C ASP A 152 -12.86 -11.30 -17.66
N LEU A 153 -11.66 -11.28 -18.22
CA LEU A 153 -11.18 -12.28 -19.18
C LEU A 153 -10.66 -13.59 -18.55
N GLY A 154 -10.64 -13.68 -17.20
CA GLY A 154 -10.09 -14.85 -16.51
C GLY A 154 -8.61 -15.09 -16.78
N THR A 155 -7.82 -14.03 -16.93
CA THR A 155 -6.39 -14.09 -17.29
C THR A 155 -5.60 -14.82 -16.20
N PRO A 156 -4.49 -15.54 -16.53
CA PRO A 156 -3.64 -16.21 -15.57
C PRO A 156 -3.18 -15.29 -14.42
N ASN A 157 -3.16 -15.82 -13.20
CA ASN A 157 -2.92 -15.06 -11.96
C ASN A 157 -1.61 -14.26 -11.98
N ILE A 158 -0.57 -14.79 -12.59
CA ILE A 158 0.74 -14.09 -12.68
C ILE A 158 0.64 -12.75 -13.44
N ILE A 159 -0.20 -12.70 -14.48
CA ILE A 159 -0.43 -11.47 -15.27
C ILE A 159 -1.27 -10.49 -14.44
N VAL A 160 -2.30 -10.99 -13.74
CA VAL A 160 -3.15 -10.19 -12.84
C VAL A 160 -2.31 -9.59 -11.70
N GLN A 161 -1.46 -10.39 -11.05
CA GLN A 161 -0.56 -9.91 -9.99
C GLN A 161 0.41 -8.83 -10.48
N ASN A 162 0.96 -8.99 -11.68
CA ASN A 162 1.83 -7.98 -12.28
C ASN A 162 1.08 -6.66 -12.54
N GLU A 163 -0.15 -6.72 -13.04
CA GLU A 163 -0.96 -5.51 -13.25
C GLU A 163 -1.40 -4.87 -11.92
N LYS A 164 -1.74 -5.66 -10.90
CA LYS A 164 -1.98 -5.17 -9.53
C LYS A 164 -0.77 -4.43 -8.97
N ARG A 165 0.44 -4.97 -9.15
CA ARG A 165 1.70 -4.31 -8.76
C ARG A 165 1.88 -2.98 -9.48
N MET A 166 1.64 -2.94 -10.80
CA MET A 166 1.76 -1.71 -11.58
C MET A 166 0.71 -0.67 -11.20
N LEU A 167 -0.49 -1.10 -10.79
CA LEU A 167 -1.52 -0.22 -10.24
C LEU A 167 -1.07 0.37 -8.90
N GLN A 168 -0.53 -0.45 -7.99
CA GLN A 168 0.03 0.00 -6.71
C GLN A 168 1.13 1.05 -6.94
N GLU A 169 2.05 0.80 -7.85
CA GLU A 169 3.11 1.75 -8.22
C GLU A 169 2.55 3.08 -8.74
N SER A 170 1.45 3.04 -9.49
CA SER A 170 0.80 4.25 -10.02
C SER A 170 0.15 5.07 -8.91
N VAL A 171 -0.45 4.41 -7.92
CA VAL A 171 -1.05 5.08 -6.74
C VAL A 171 0.04 5.67 -5.85
N ASP A 172 1.13 4.96 -5.61
CA ASP A 172 2.27 5.46 -4.84
C ASP A 172 2.87 6.72 -5.47
N ALA A 173 3.00 6.73 -6.79
CA ALA A 173 3.48 7.91 -7.51
C ALA A 173 2.50 9.09 -7.45
N LEU A 174 1.19 8.84 -7.45
CA LEU A 174 0.18 9.87 -7.28
C LEU A 174 0.29 10.53 -5.89
N ILE A 175 0.53 9.74 -4.85
CA ILE A 175 0.62 10.22 -3.46
C ILE A 175 1.97 10.88 -3.20
N ASP A 176 3.09 10.18 -3.41
CA ASP A 176 4.45 10.70 -3.21
C ASP A 176 5.47 10.13 -4.20
N ASN A 177 5.52 10.70 -5.40
CA ASN A 177 6.45 10.30 -6.46
C ASN A 177 7.92 10.52 -6.07
N GLY A 178 8.22 11.49 -5.21
CA GLY A 178 9.58 11.80 -4.76
C GLY A 178 10.19 10.76 -3.83
N ARG A 179 9.39 9.91 -3.23
CA ARG A 179 9.82 8.83 -2.31
C ARG A 179 10.32 7.58 -3.02
N ARG A 180 10.03 7.47 -4.31
CA ARG A 180 10.36 6.30 -5.11
C ARG A 180 11.83 6.34 -5.55
N SER A 181 12.49 5.19 -5.58
CA SER A 181 13.86 5.03 -6.11
C SER A 181 13.94 5.42 -7.59
N LYS A 182 12.87 5.15 -8.35
CA LYS A 182 12.70 5.55 -9.75
C LYS A 182 11.38 6.31 -9.89
N PRO A 183 11.38 7.64 -9.74
CA PRO A 183 10.17 8.45 -9.88
C PRO A 183 9.66 8.41 -11.31
N ILE A 184 8.34 8.52 -11.47
CA ILE A 184 7.71 8.67 -12.78
C ILE A 184 8.06 10.04 -13.33
N THR A 185 8.54 10.07 -14.57
CA THR A 185 8.96 11.29 -15.27
C THR A 185 7.99 11.66 -16.39
N GLY A 186 7.89 12.93 -16.67
CA GLY A 186 7.22 13.49 -17.84
C GLY A 186 8.16 13.70 -19.03
N ALA A 187 7.69 14.44 -20.01
CA ALA A 187 8.50 14.89 -21.12
C ALA A 187 9.74 15.65 -20.62
N GLY A 188 10.92 15.36 -21.20
CA GLY A 188 12.17 15.96 -20.78
C GLY A 188 12.81 15.37 -19.52
N GLY A 189 12.34 14.21 -19.02
CA GLY A 189 12.98 13.48 -17.92
C GLY A 189 12.74 14.08 -16.53
N ARG A 190 11.94 15.15 -16.39
CA ARG A 190 11.59 15.76 -15.12
C ARG A 190 10.61 14.88 -14.35
N ALA A 191 10.88 14.63 -13.06
CA ALA A 191 9.96 13.93 -12.17
C ALA A 191 8.63 14.70 -12.05
N LEU A 192 7.49 13.99 -12.19
CA LEU A 192 6.17 14.57 -12.05
C LEU A 192 5.89 14.96 -10.58
N LYS A 193 5.28 16.11 -10.38
CA LYS A 193 4.87 16.61 -9.06
C LYS A 193 3.63 15.87 -8.57
N SER A 194 3.79 15.12 -7.47
CA SER A 194 2.73 14.35 -6.82
C SER A 194 1.86 15.21 -5.89
N LEU A 195 0.81 14.63 -5.32
CA LEU A 195 -0.05 15.27 -4.32
C LEU A 195 0.76 15.78 -3.12
N SER A 196 1.62 14.95 -2.55
CA SER A 196 2.51 15.31 -1.44
C SER A 196 3.36 16.54 -1.78
N HIS A 197 3.95 16.59 -2.99
CA HIS A 197 4.76 17.72 -3.44
C HIS A 197 3.94 19.01 -3.56
N SER A 198 2.66 18.90 -3.97
CA SER A 198 1.75 20.04 -4.13
C SER A 198 1.28 20.63 -2.80
N LEU A 199 1.36 19.88 -1.71
CA LEU A 199 0.84 20.27 -0.40
C LEU A 199 1.92 20.76 0.55
N LYS A 200 3.14 20.18 0.48
CA LYS A 200 4.25 20.45 1.41
C LYS A 200 5.18 21.58 0.95
N GLY A 201 5.89 22.14 1.92
CA GLY A 201 6.96 23.13 1.67
C GLY A 201 6.46 24.57 1.59
N LYS A 202 7.38 25.48 1.27
CA LYS A 202 7.12 26.93 1.23
C LYS A 202 6.14 27.34 0.12
N GLN A 203 6.13 26.60 -0.98
CA GLN A 203 5.26 26.80 -2.15
C GLN A 203 4.07 25.83 -2.16
N GLY A 204 3.86 25.11 -1.06
CA GLY A 204 2.72 24.19 -0.91
C GLY A 204 1.44 24.94 -0.58
N ARG A 205 0.29 24.35 -0.97
CA ARG A 205 -1.05 24.95 -0.84
C ARG A 205 -1.47 25.31 0.58
N PHE A 206 -0.89 24.65 1.62
CA PHE A 206 -1.20 25.01 3.01
C PHE A 206 -0.48 26.27 3.50
N ARG A 207 0.50 26.77 2.75
CA ARG A 207 1.30 27.94 3.16
C ARG A 207 1.10 29.16 2.26
N GLN A 208 0.57 29.00 1.06
CA GLN A 208 0.23 30.08 0.11
C GLN A 208 -1.23 30.47 0.23
#